data_ef6e3e9dc5401e78ff0af2f6cb47b585
#
_entry.id   ef6e3e9dc5401e78ff0af2f6cb47b585
#
_cell.length_a   1.000
_cell.length_b   1.000
_cell.length_c   1.000
_cell.angle_alpha   90.00
_cell.angle_beta   90.00
_cell.angle_gamma   90.00
#
_symmetry.space_group_name_H-M   'P 1'
#
loop_
_entity.id
_entity.type
_entity.pdbx_description
1 polymer ?
#
loop_
_entity_poly.entity_id
_entity_poly.type
_entity_poly.pdbx_seq_one_letter_code
_entity_poly.pdbx_strand_id
1 'polypeptide(L)'
;MKHQMLASAAFLLVSSIPAIAAAEPITCYRDRDYIDCREFGRFRYGGNYNDPYYNNRPSNNYYNDINNLYRQILGRNADRAGLDNYSRNLNSGWSLAQVRRDLAYSSEVASVVNRVYLQVLGRNVDPGGLETQKSFLSNGGSLDQLRRNLASSDEARNRRRY
;
A
#
# COMPACT_ATOMS: atom_id res chain seq x y z
N MET A 1 71.21 11.34 -31.19
CA MET A 1 70.65 10.14 -30.56
C MET A 1 69.45 10.55 -29.72
N LYS A 2 68.24 10.31 -30.22
CA LYS A 2 66.99 10.72 -29.57
C LYS A 2 66.34 9.54 -28.94
N HIS A 3 66.19 9.53 -27.63
CA HIS A 3 65.46 8.54 -26.88
C HIS A 3 63.92 8.90 -26.94
N GLN A 4 63.15 8.05 -27.55
CA GLN A 4 61.69 8.10 -27.47
C GLN A 4 61.22 7.35 -26.24
N MET A 5 60.59 8.06 -25.32
CA MET A 5 59.86 7.45 -24.22
C MET A 5 58.44 7.08 -24.69
N LEU A 6 58.10 5.82 -24.61
CA LEU A 6 56.76 5.29 -24.80
C LEU A 6 55.96 5.51 -23.51
N ALA A 7 54.97 6.40 -23.60
CA ALA A 7 54.00 6.58 -22.53
C ALA A 7 52.85 5.57 -22.68
N SER A 8 52.79 4.61 -21.74
CA SER A 8 51.62 3.71 -21.64
C SER A 8 50.42 4.45 -21.04
N ALA A 9 49.42 4.65 -21.84
CA ALA A 9 48.13 5.15 -21.39
C ALA A 9 47.32 4.02 -20.73
N ALA A 10 47.20 4.05 -19.41
CA ALA A 10 46.31 3.20 -18.67
C ALA A 10 44.86 3.71 -18.85
N PHE A 11 44.04 2.95 -19.56
CA PHE A 11 42.64 3.21 -19.72
C PHE A 11 41.91 2.80 -18.44
N LEU A 12 41.58 3.77 -17.59
CA LEU A 12 40.69 3.58 -16.45
C LEU A 12 39.27 3.52 -16.96
N LEU A 13 38.68 2.33 -17.02
CA LEU A 13 37.25 2.13 -17.18
C LEU A 13 36.52 2.61 -15.93
N VAL A 14 36.09 3.85 -15.95
CA VAL A 14 35.14 4.36 -14.96
C VAL A 14 33.79 3.75 -15.29
N SER A 15 33.42 2.70 -14.57
CA SER A 15 32.06 2.17 -14.56
C SER A 15 31.13 3.23 -13.95
N SER A 16 30.43 3.95 -14.78
CA SER A 16 29.33 4.85 -14.36
C SER A 16 28.20 4.02 -13.79
N ILE A 17 28.18 3.86 -12.48
CA ILE A 17 26.98 3.44 -11.75
C ILE A 17 25.95 4.55 -11.95
N PRO A 18 24.74 4.28 -12.51
CA PRO A 18 23.72 5.31 -12.59
C PRO A 18 23.42 5.74 -11.16
N ALA A 19 23.63 7.02 -10.86
CA ALA A 19 23.19 7.62 -9.62
C ALA A 19 21.69 7.36 -9.48
N ILE A 20 21.30 6.59 -8.48
CA ILE A 20 19.91 6.50 -8.07
C ILE A 20 19.53 7.92 -7.73
N ALA A 21 18.66 8.52 -8.54
CA ALA A 21 18.15 9.86 -8.29
C ALA A 21 17.57 9.84 -6.88
N ALA A 22 18.21 10.54 -5.96
CA ALA A 22 17.68 10.72 -4.62
C ALA A 22 16.30 11.36 -4.78
N ALA A 23 15.27 10.70 -4.24
CA ALA A 23 13.95 11.28 -4.24
C ALA A 23 14.03 12.67 -3.62
N GLU A 24 13.61 13.69 -4.36
CA GLU A 24 13.57 15.06 -3.86
C GLU A 24 12.78 15.11 -2.57
N PRO A 25 13.28 15.80 -1.53
CA PRO A 25 12.56 15.87 -0.27
C PRO A 25 11.20 16.54 -0.50
N ILE A 26 10.14 15.90 0.00
CA ILE A 26 8.78 16.46 -0.05
C ILE A 26 8.79 17.78 0.71
N THR A 27 8.62 18.88 0.00
CA THR A 27 8.63 20.21 0.59
C THR A 27 7.20 20.65 0.86
N CYS A 28 6.84 20.70 2.14
CA CYS A 28 5.55 21.21 2.60
C CYS A 28 5.76 22.53 3.35
N TYR A 29 4.94 23.53 3.06
CA TYR A 29 4.91 24.81 3.77
C TYR A 29 3.67 24.87 4.66
N ARG A 30 3.84 25.30 5.89
CA ARG A 30 2.75 25.54 6.83
C ARG A 30 2.38 27.02 6.82
N ASP A 31 1.14 27.34 6.49
CA ASP A 31 0.57 28.68 6.60
C ASP A 31 -0.69 28.61 7.45
N ARG A 32 -0.67 29.26 8.61
CA ARG A 32 -1.76 29.32 9.62
C ARG A 32 -2.60 28.03 9.71
N ASP A 33 -3.61 27.92 8.84
CA ASP A 33 -4.59 26.83 8.84
C ASP A 33 -4.35 25.79 7.73
N TYR A 34 -3.27 25.94 6.94
CA TYR A 34 -2.99 25.09 5.78
C TYR A 34 -1.59 24.50 5.81
N ILE A 35 -1.49 23.28 5.31
CA ILE A 35 -0.23 22.67 4.88
C ILE A 35 -0.30 22.57 3.36
N ASP A 36 0.61 23.26 2.68
CA ASP A 36 0.74 23.25 1.21
C ASP A 36 1.94 22.38 0.84
N CYS A 37 1.69 21.24 0.21
CA CYS A 37 2.73 20.33 -0.24
C CYS A 37 2.78 20.35 -1.77
N ARG A 38 3.96 20.62 -2.33
CA ARG A 38 4.17 20.81 -3.78
C ARG A 38 3.62 19.68 -4.65
N GLU A 39 3.66 18.44 -4.13
CA GLU A 39 3.21 17.26 -4.86
C GLU A 39 1.81 16.76 -4.44
N PHE A 40 1.33 17.14 -3.25
CA PHE A 40 0.08 16.64 -2.66
C PHE A 40 -1.00 17.71 -2.56
N GLY A 41 -0.70 18.96 -2.94
CA GLY A 41 -1.61 20.09 -2.86
C GLY A 41 -1.78 20.65 -1.45
N ARG A 42 -2.76 21.53 -1.29
CA ARG A 42 -3.00 22.28 -0.07
C ARG A 42 -3.98 21.54 0.84
N PHE A 43 -3.59 21.32 2.09
CA PHE A 43 -4.41 20.68 3.13
C PHE A 43 -4.67 21.67 4.27
N ARG A 44 -5.92 21.76 4.75
CA ARG A 44 -6.26 22.57 5.90
C ARG A 44 -5.94 21.80 7.19
N TYR A 45 -5.20 22.42 8.09
CA TYR A 45 -4.89 21.86 9.40
C TYR A 45 -5.79 22.53 10.46
N GLY A 46 -6.74 21.79 11.01
CA GLY A 46 -7.56 22.22 12.15
C GLY A 46 -8.50 23.37 11.82
N GLY A 47 -9.44 23.20 10.90
CA GLY A 47 -10.33 24.27 10.50
C GLY A 47 -11.78 24.09 10.89
N ASN A 48 -12.42 25.20 11.19
CA ASN A 48 -13.82 25.38 11.46
C ASN A 48 -14.71 24.79 10.31
N TYR A 49 -15.71 23.98 10.65
CA TYR A 49 -16.57 23.20 9.78
C TYR A 49 -17.47 23.99 8.80
N ASN A 50 -17.32 25.30 8.65
CA ASN A 50 -18.19 26.18 7.86
C ASN A 50 -17.62 26.60 6.50
N ASP A 51 -16.61 25.91 5.96
CA ASP A 51 -16.09 26.17 4.63
C ASP A 51 -17.00 25.52 3.56
N PRO A 52 -17.58 26.28 2.57
CA PRO A 52 -18.39 25.71 1.50
C PRO A 52 -17.65 24.68 0.64
N TYR A 53 -16.31 24.77 0.59
CA TYR A 53 -15.45 23.78 -0.07
C TYR A 53 -15.32 22.48 0.74
N TYR A 54 -15.56 22.55 2.07
CA TYR A 54 -15.55 21.40 2.97
C TYR A 54 -16.87 20.63 2.93
N ASN A 55 -17.99 21.32 2.68
CA ASN A 55 -19.32 20.72 2.64
C ASN A 55 -19.57 19.88 1.39
N ASN A 56 -18.73 19.98 0.36
CA ASN A 56 -18.79 19.14 -0.85
C ASN A 56 -17.75 18.00 -0.85
N ARG A 57 -16.96 17.83 0.23
CA ARG A 57 -16.20 16.60 0.41
C ARG A 57 -17.08 15.55 1.05
N PRO A 58 -17.04 14.30 0.56
CA PRO A 58 -17.64 13.19 1.28
C PRO A 58 -17.14 13.26 2.72
N SER A 59 -18.06 13.21 3.67
CA SER A 59 -17.75 13.48 5.09
C SER A 59 -16.52 12.70 5.50
N ASN A 60 -15.52 13.35 6.12
CA ASN A 60 -14.30 12.73 6.67
C ASN A 60 -14.59 11.57 7.65
N ASN A 61 -15.86 11.36 7.96
CA ASN A 61 -16.35 10.32 8.85
C ASN A 61 -16.00 8.91 8.35
N TYR A 62 -15.94 8.68 7.04
CA TYR A 62 -15.64 7.35 6.47
C TYR A 62 -14.15 7.08 6.25
N TYR A 63 -13.28 8.07 6.28
CA TYR A 63 -11.87 7.87 5.96
C TYR A 63 -11.17 6.92 6.94
N ASN A 64 -11.50 7.01 8.22
CA ASN A 64 -10.96 6.09 9.23
C ASN A 64 -11.47 4.67 9.01
N ASP A 65 -12.75 4.50 8.69
CA ASP A 65 -13.36 3.20 8.45
C ASP A 65 -12.80 2.56 7.18
N ILE A 66 -12.67 3.33 6.09
CA ILE A 66 -12.06 2.89 4.84
C ILE A 66 -10.60 2.47 5.08
N ASN A 67 -9.81 3.29 5.77
CA ASN A 67 -8.42 2.96 6.10
C ASN A 67 -8.32 1.71 6.98
N ASN A 68 -9.25 1.52 7.90
CA ASN A 68 -9.31 0.29 8.71
C ASN A 68 -9.55 -0.94 7.84
N LEU A 69 -10.47 -0.87 6.87
CA LEU A 69 -10.72 -1.95 5.93
C LEU A 69 -9.49 -2.24 5.05
N TYR A 70 -8.84 -1.19 4.51
CA TYR A 70 -7.62 -1.34 3.72
C TYR A 70 -6.51 -2.02 4.52
N ARG A 71 -6.27 -1.60 5.76
CA ARG A 71 -5.27 -2.25 6.63
C ARG A 71 -5.60 -3.71 6.92
N GLN A 72 -6.86 -4.02 7.18
CA GLN A 72 -7.29 -5.40 7.47
C GLN A 72 -7.18 -6.32 6.26
N ILE A 73 -7.48 -5.83 5.05
CA ILE A 73 -7.60 -6.66 3.83
C ILE A 73 -6.35 -6.60 2.96
N LEU A 74 -5.72 -5.42 2.84
CA LEU A 74 -4.58 -5.17 1.95
C LEU A 74 -3.27 -4.92 2.70
N GLY A 75 -3.32 -4.68 4.02
CA GLY A 75 -2.16 -4.43 4.86
C GLY A 75 -1.51 -3.05 4.63
N ARG A 76 -2.25 -2.10 4.04
CA ARG A 76 -1.82 -0.73 3.77
C ARG A 76 -2.94 0.27 4.02
N ASN A 77 -2.61 1.55 4.07
CA ASN A 77 -3.63 2.60 4.03
C ASN A 77 -4.22 2.73 2.61
N ALA A 78 -5.45 3.21 2.54
CA ALA A 78 -6.04 3.63 1.28
C ALA A 78 -5.26 4.83 0.72
N ASP A 79 -5.09 4.86 -0.59
CA ASP A 79 -4.68 6.06 -1.29
C ASP A 79 -5.84 7.05 -1.43
N ARG A 80 -5.55 8.25 -1.94
CA ARG A 80 -6.58 9.28 -2.09
C ARG A 80 -7.73 8.83 -2.99
N ALA A 81 -7.42 8.16 -4.08
CA ALA A 81 -8.44 7.68 -5.02
C ALA A 81 -9.36 6.64 -4.37
N GLY A 82 -8.80 5.72 -3.59
CA GLY A 82 -9.56 4.74 -2.81
C GLY A 82 -10.45 5.39 -1.74
N LEU A 83 -9.91 6.37 -0.99
CA LEU A 83 -10.70 7.14 -0.01
C LEU A 83 -11.87 7.86 -0.66
N ASP A 84 -11.61 8.60 -1.75
CA ASP A 84 -12.64 9.38 -2.44
C ASP A 84 -13.68 8.48 -3.10
N ASN A 85 -13.28 7.34 -3.68
CA ASN A 85 -14.19 6.40 -4.31
C ASN A 85 -15.14 5.75 -3.30
N TYR A 86 -14.60 5.15 -2.24
CA TYR A 86 -15.44 4.48 -1.26
C TYR A 86 -16.25 5.46 -0.40
N SER A 87 -15.76 6.68 -0.17
CA SER A 87 -16.56 7.70 0.49
C SER A 87 -17.79 8.09 -0.35
N ARG A 88 -17.66 8.22 -1.67
CA ARG A 88 -18.80 8.44 -2.57
C ARG A 88 -19.79 7.27 -2.52
N ASN A 89 -19.28 6.04 -2.58
CA ASN A 89 -20.12 4.85 -2.52
C ASN A 89 -20.91 4.77 -1.21
N LEU A 90 -20.26 5.04 -0.08
CA LEU A 90 -20.89 5.07 1.25
C LEU A 90 -21.96 6.18 1.33
N ASN A 91 -21.66 7.37 0.81
CA ASN A 91 -22.65 8.46 0.71
C ASN A 91 -23.82 8.13 -0.23
N SER A 92 -23.61 7.23 -1.19
CA SER A 92 -24.65 6.73 -2.11
C SER A 92 -25.40 5.52 -1.57
N GLY A 93 -25.22 5.18 -0.29
CA GLY A 93 -25.97 4.12 0.38
C GLY A 93 -25.25 2.77 0.48
N TRP A 94 -23.98 2.67 0.09
CA TRP A 94 -23.22 1.47 0.38
C TRP A 94 -22.99 1.32 1.89
N SER A 95 -22.96 0.10 2.34
CA SER A 95 -22.50 -0.26 3.68
C SER A 95 -20.99 -0.55 3.71
N LEU A 96 -20.37 -0.45 4.88
CA LEU A 96 -18.97 -0.87 5.06
C LEU A 96 -18.76 -2.35 4.72
N ALA A 97 -19.77 -3.19 4.87
CA ALA A 97 -19.72 -4.59 4.46
C ALA A 97 -19.61 -4.75 2.93
N GLN A 98 -20.27 -3.88 2.16
CA GLN A 98 -20.13 -3.86 0.70
C GLN A 98 -18.74 -3.38 0.28
N VAL A 99 -18.22 -2.33 0.92
CA VAL A 99 -16.82 -1.88 0.71
C VAL A 99 -15.82 -3.00 1.03
N ARG A 100 -16.01 -3.70 2.15
CA ARG A 100 -15.16 -4.84 2.54
C ARG A 100 -15.17 -5.93 1.49
N ARG A 101 -16.35 -6.29 0.99
CA ARG A 101 -16.49 -7.33 -0.04
C ARG A 101 -15.80 -6.92 -1.33
N ASP A 102 -16.02 -5.69 -1.79
CA ASP A 102 -15.40 -5.16 -2.99
C ASP A 102 -13.86 -5.17 -2.90
N LEU A 103 -13.30 -4.72 -1.78
CA LEU A 103 -11.88 -4.80 -1.50
C LEU A 103 -11.36 -6.25 -1.48
N ALA A 104 -12.08 -7.17 -0.83
CA ALA A 104 -11.66 -8.58 -0.71
C ALA A 104 -11.64 -9.31 -2.06
N TYR A 105 -12.42 -8.85 -3.03
CA TYR A 105 -12.45 -9.41 -4.38
C TYR A 105 -11.68 -8.56 -5.41
N SER A 106 -11.00 -7.51 -4.98
CA SER A 106 -10.14 -6.71 -5.85
C SER A 106 -8.96 -7.52 -6.40
N SER A 107 -8.39 -7.08 -7.51
CA SER A 107 -7.20 -7.71 -8.12
C SER A 107 -5.98 -7.67 -7.20
N GLU A 108 -5.88 -6.68 -6.31
CA GLU A 108 -4.76 -6.52 -5.39
C GLU A 108 -4.70 -7.62 -4.33
N VAL A 109 -5.86 -8.12 -3.87
CA VAL A 109 -5.93 -9.16 -2.82
C VAL A 109 -5.19 -10.44 -3.22
N ALA A 110 -5.25 -10.84 -4.49
CA ALA A 110 -4.53 -12.02 -4.95
C ALA A 110 -3.02 -11.94 -4.66
N SER A 111 -2.42 -10.80 -4.95
CA SER A 111 -0.99 -10.54 -4.70
C SER A 111 -0.67 -10.49 -3.20
N VAL A 112 -1.57 -9.89 -2.41
CA VAL A 112 -1.39 -9.78 -0.95
C VAL A 112 -1.49 -11.14 -0.28
N VAL A 113 -2.51 -11.92 -0.61
CA VAL A 113 -2.69 -13.30 -0.09
C VAL A 113 -1.51 -14.17 -0.49
N ASN A 114 -1.10 -14.12 -1.76
CA ASN A 114 0.05 -14.91 -2.24
C ASN A 114 1.33 -14.56 -1.47
N ARG A 115 1.56 -13.30 -1.16
CA ARG A 115 2.70 -12.88 -0.33
C ARG A 115 2.65 -13.50 1.07
N VAL A 116 1.48 -13.57 1.69
CA VAL A 116 1.31 -14.20 3.01
C VAL A 116 1.62 -15.70 2.92
N TYR A 117 1.15 -16.40 1.89
CA TYR A 117 1.44 -17.82 1.67
C TYR A 117 2.94 -18.07 1.47
N LEU A 118 3.61 -17.26 0.65
CA LEU A 118 5.06 -17.34 0.47
C LEU A 118 5.83 -17.13 1.77
N GLN A 119 5.42 -16.15 2.58
CA GLN A 119 6.07 -15.85 3.86
C GLN A 119 5.90 -16.95 4.89
N VAL A 120 4.72 -17.55 4.98
CA VAL A 120 4.39 -18.52 6.04
C VAL A 120 4.64 -19.95 5.58
N LEU A 121 4.22 -20.30 4.35
CA LEU A 121 4.26 -21.68 3.83
C LEU A 121 5.35 -21.90 2.78
N GLY A 122 6.00 -20.82 2.27
CA GLY A 122 7.05 -20.88 1.27
C GLY A 122 6.60 -21.35 -0.12
N ARG A 123 5.31 -21.28 -0.39
CA ARG A 123 4.71 -21.62 -1.68
C ARG A 123 3.68 -20.59 -2.10
N ASN A 124 3.34 -20.59 -3.36
CA ASN A 124 2.21 -19.79 -3.85
C ASN A 124 0.88 -20.36 -3.35
N VAL A 125 -0.11 -19.48 -3.21
CA VAL A 125 -1.49 -19.90 -2.99
C VAL A 125 -2.04 -20.55 -4.27
N ASP A 126 -2.75 -21.66 -4.12
CA ASP A 126 -3.50 -22.27 -5.21
C ASP A 126 -4.84 -21.56 -5.44
N PRO A 127 -5.49 -21.75 -6.62
CA PRO A 127 -6.73 -21.04 -6.92
C PRO A 127 -7.85 -21.27 -5.90
N GLY A 128 -8.01 -22.49 -5.41
CA GLY A 128 -9.03 -22.83 -4.39
C GLY A 128 -8.73 -22.17 -3.06
N GLY A 129 -7.47 -22.17 -2.64
CA GLY A 129 -7.01 -21.49 -1.46
C GLY A 129 -7.22 -19.98 -1.57
N LEU A 130 -6.95 -19.39 -2.74
CA LEU A 130 -7.16 -17.95 -2.96
C LEU A 130 -8.64 -17.56 -2.77
N GLU A 131 -9.57 -18.31 -3.37
CA GLU A 131 -11.00 -18.02 -3.23
C GLU A 131 -11.48 -18.21 -1.77
N THR A 132 -10.97 -19.22 -1.07
CA THR A 132 -11.21 -19.41 0.35
C THR A 132 -10.77 -18.19 1.17
N GLN A 133 -9.57 -17.63 0.89
CA GLN A 133 -9.08 -16.48 1.64
C GLN A 133 -9.80 -15.19 1.26
N LYS A 134 -10.20 -14.99 0.01
CA LYS A 134 -11.06 -13.87 -0.38
C LYS A 134 -12.39 -13.92 0.39
N SER A 135 -13.03 -15.07 0.43
CA SER A 135 -14.25 -15.29 1.21
C SER A 135 -14.04 -15.00 2.69
N PHE A 136 -12.95 -15.51 3.29
CA PHE A 136 -12.60 -15.23 4.67
C PHE A 136 -12.45 -13.73 4.95
N LEU A 137 -11.72 -13.00 4.09
CA LEU A 137 -11.50 -11.55 4.22
C LEU A 137 -12.82 -10.78 4.04
N SER A 138 -13.67 -11.17 3.09
CA SER A 138 -14.98 -10.54 2.85
C SER A 138 -15.93 -10.70 4.03
N ASN A 139 -15.84 -11.80 4.77
CA ASN A 139 -16.67 -12.15 5.93
C ASN A 139 -16.13 -11.65 7.28
N GLY A 140 -15.21 -10.70 7.29
CA GLY A 140 -14.72 -10.05 8.50
C GLY A 140 -13.32 -10.47 8.93
N GLY A 141 -12.70 -11.41 8.24
CA GLY A 141 -11.31 -11.80 8.48
C GLY A 141 -10.31 -10.68 8.17
N SER A 142 -9.08 -10.83 8.67
CA SER A 142 -7.98 -9.91 8.38
C SER A 142 -6.72 -10.67 7.96
N LEU A 143 -5.77 -9.95 7.31
CA LEU A 143 -4.47 -10.53 6.95
C LEU A 143 -3.69 -11.05 8.17
N ASP A 144 -3.81 -10.39 9.31
CA ASP A 144 -3.13 -10.86 10.52
C ASP A 144 -3.75 -12.15 11.06
N GLN A 145 -5.06 -12.29 10.97
CA GLN A 145 -5.72 -13.57 11.30
C GLN A 145 -5.33 -14.65 10.28
N LEU A 146 -5.30 -14.32 8.99
CA LEU A 146 -4.84 -15.22 7.94
C LEU A 146 -3.42 -15.74 8.23
N ARG A 147 -2.47 -14.84 8.56
CA ARG A 147 -1.10 -15.24 8.94
C ARG A 147 -1.10 -16.20 10.11
N ARG A 148 -1.85 -15.89 11.18
CA ARG A 148 -1.92 -16.77 12.36
C ARG A 148 -2.50 -18.14 12.01
N ASN A 149 -3.58 -18.19 11.25
CA ASN A 149 -4.22 -19.41 10.82
C ASN A 149 -3.27 -20.29 10.00
N LEU A 150 -2.58 -19.70 9.02
CA LEU A 150 -1.60 -20.42 8.22
C LEU A 150 -0.41 -20.89 9.06
N ALA A 151 0.11 -20.05 9.97
CA ALA A 151 1.25 -20.41 10.84
C ALA A 151 0.92 -21.53 11.84
N SER A 152 -0.34 -21.69 12.20
CA SER A 152 -0.83 -22.77 13.08
C SER A 152 -1.31 -24.01 12.32
N SER A 153 -1.30 -24.00 10.98
CA SER A 153 -1.72 -25.13 10.15
C SER A 153 -0.75 -26.31 10.26
N ASP A 154 -1.24 -27.50 9.94
CA ASP A 154 -0.40 -28.72 9.91
C ASP A 154 0.70 -28.62 8.83
N GLU A 155 0.41 -27.96 7.71
CA GLU A 155 1.38 -27.70 6.66
C GLU A 155 2.56 -26.88 7.19
N ALA A 156 2.32 -25.79 7.91
CA ALA A 156 3.37 -24.96 8.51
C ALA A 156 4.17 -25.72 9.60
N ARG A 157 3.49 -26.58 10.38
CA ARG A 157 4.16 -27.40 11.40
C ARG A 157 5.08 -28.44 10.78
N ASN A 158 4.62 -29.11 9.72
CA ASN A 158 5.42 -30.14 9.04
C ASN A 158 6.66 -29.52 8.37
N ARG A 159 6.53 -28.32 7.76
CA ARG A 159 7.66 -27.60 7.17
C ARG A 159 8.77 -27.25 8.15
N ARG A 160 8.45 -27.01 9.43
CA ARG A 160 9.45 -26.68 10.48
C ARG A 160 10.22 -27.87 10.98
N ARG A 161 9.83 -29.09 10.62
CA ARG A 161 10.46 -30.34 11.07
C ARG A 161 11.55 -30.83 10.14
N TYR A 162 11.69 -30.21 8.97
CA TYR A 162 12.73 -30.47 7.97
C TYR A 162 13.60 -29.22 7.76
#